data_c1d34801bf9ba84e429ef756569cff6d
#
_entry.id   c1d34801bf9ba84e429ef756569cff6d
#
_cell.length_a   1.000
_cell.length_b   1.000
_cell.length_c   1.000
_cell.angle_alpha   90.00
_cell.angle_beta   90.00
_cell.angle_gamma   90.00
#
_symmetry.space_group_name_H-M   'P 1'
#
loop_
_entity.id
_entity.type
_entity.pdbx_description
1 polymer ?
#
loop_
_entity_poly.entity_id
_entity_poly.type
_entity_poly.pdbx_seq_one_letter_code
_entity_poly.pdbx_strand_id
1 'polypeptide(L)'
;MVTAILRISQIRSTDSTLIVAQLLFLEAEDTSKPIHLYINSPGGSVTAGLAIYDTMQYVSAPIHTYCIGQAASMGSLLLAAGEKGKRHCLPNASIMIHQPSGGASGQASDIAIHAKEILRIRKSLTEIYQKHCGKSDESVQNGISRFETALERDYFMTAEEALNFGIVDAILEKSPKSQAVEP
;
A
#
# COMPACT_ATOMS: atom_id res chain seq x y z
N MET A 1 16.02 -6.55 -21.78
CA MET A 1 16.18 -6.01 -20.42
C MET A 1 14.95 -6.44 -19.60
N VAL A 2 15.10 -7.35 -18.63
CA VAL A 2 13.96 -7.90 -17.88
C VAL A 2 13.55 -6.87 -16.84
N THR A 3 12.30 -6.40 -16.92
CA THR A 3 11.68 -5.58 -15.88
C THR A 3 11.27 -6.50 -14.74
N ALA A 4 11.69 -6.19 -13.52
CA ALA A 4 11.29 -6.98 -12.35
C ALA A 4 9.81 -6.79 -12.03
N ILE A 5 9.06 -7.89 -12.03
CA ILE A 5 7.61 -7.90 -11.77
C ILE A 5 7.35 -8.75 -10.54
N LEU A 6 6.84 -8.13 -9.49
CA LEU A 6 6.35 -8.81 -8.29
C LEU A 6 4.83 -8.74 -8.23
N ARG A 7 4.22 -9.78 -7.65
CA ARG A 7 2.76 -9.86 -7.50
C ARG A 7 2.37 -10.08 -6.05
N ILE A 8 1.47 -9.25 -5.55
CA ILE A 8 0.88 -9.39 -4.21
C ILE A 8 -0.56 -9.88 -4.32
N SER A 9 -0.83 -11.01 -3.68
CA SER A 9 -2.16 -11.56 -3.46
C SER A 9 -2.56 -11.39 -1.98
N GLN A 10 -3.03 -12.42 -1.30
CA GLN A 10 -3.28 -12.34 0.14
C GLN A 10 -1.97 -12.12 0.90
N ILE A 11 -1.97 -11.20 1.88
CA ILE A 11 -0.77 -10.84 2.66
C ILE A 11 -0.70 -11.74 3.89
N ARG A 12 0.06 -12.84 3.76
CA ARG A 12 0.38 -13.79 4.85
C ARG A 12 1.87 -13.71 5.19
N SER A 13 2.27 -14.25 6.31
CA SER A 13 3.68 -14.26 6.72
C SER A 13 4.59 -14.96 5.70
N THR A 14 4.14 -16.06 5.09
CA THR A 14 4.88 -16.78 4.04
C THR A 14 5.05 -15.94 2.78
N ASP A 15 3.99 -15.27 2.33
CA ASP A 15 4.00 -14.42 1.13
C ASP A 15 4.89 -13.18 1.34
N SER A 16 4.82 -12.60 2.53
CA SER A 16 5.67 -11.48 2.94
C SER A 16 7.15 -11.83 2.89
N THR A 17 7.54 -12.98 3.43
CA THR A 17 8.94 -13.44 3.40
C THR A 17 9.47 -13.57 1.97
N LEU A 18 8.67 -14.09 1.06
CA LEU A 18 9.05 -14.23 -0.35
C LEU A 18 9.21 -12.86 -1.02
N ILE A 19 8.26 -11.94 -0.82
CA ILE A 19 8.30 -10.61 -1.42
C ILE A 19 9.48 -9.80 -0.87
N VAL A 20 9.73 -9.85 0.43
CA VAL A 20 10.89 -9.21 1.06
C VAL A 20 12.20 -9.73 0.46
N ALA A 21 12.35 -11.07 0.35
CA ALA A 21 13.54 -11.66 -0.26
C ALA A 21 13.73 -11.23 -1.73
N GLN A 22 12.64 -11.16 -2.50
CA GLN A 22 12.68 -10.70 -3.89
C GLN A 22 13.05 -9.20 -4.00
N LEU A 23 12.50 -8.34 -3.14
CA LEU A 23 12.86 -6.91 -3.12
C LEU A 23 14.35 -6.73 -2.83
N LEU A 24 14.88 -7.40 -1.81
CA LEU A 24 16.29 -7.34 -1.45
C LEU A 24 17.20 -7.92 -2.54
N PHE A 25 16.79 -9.00 -3.20
CA PHE A 25 17.52 -9.57 -4.33
C PHE A 25 17.59 -8.60 -5.50
N LEU A 26 16.46 -7.98 -5.88
CA LEU A 26 16.40 -7.01 -6.98
C LEU A 26 17.20 -5.74 -6.69
N GLU A 27 17.19 -5.27 -5.45
CA GLU A 27 18.06 -4.19 -4.97
C GLU A 27 19.54 -4.53 -5.18
N ALA A 28 19.95 -5.75 -4.82
CA ALA A 28 21.34 -6.21 -4.96
C ALA A 28 21.77 -6.35 -6.44
N GLU A 29 20.82 -6.64 -7.34
CA GLU A 29 21.10 -6.77 -8.77
C GLU A 29 21.30 -5.41 -9.47
N ASP A 30 20.42 -4.44 -9.22
CA ASP A 30 20.50 -3.13 -9.87
C ASP A 30 19.58 -2.10 -9.19
N THR A 31 20.14 -1.22 -8.38
CA THR A 31 19.42 -0.17 -7.66
C THR A 31 18.80 0.90 -8.56
N SER A 32 19.22 1.01 -9.82
CA SER A 32 18.74 2.03 -10.76
C SER A 32 17.48 1.62 -11.50
N LYS A 33 17.14 0.33 -11.50
CA LYS A 33 15.97 -0.19 -12.22
C LYS A 33 14.72 -0.19 -11.35
N PRO A 34 13.58 0.31 -11.88
CA PRO A 34 12.34 0.27 -11.14
C PRO A 34 11.84 -1.17 -10.93
N ILE A 35 11.33 -1.42 -9.73
CA ILE A 35 10.63 -2.66 -9.37
C ILE A 35 9.14 -2.41 -9.52
N HIS A 36 8.46 -3.23 -10.33
CA HIS A 36 7.02 -3.12 -10.57
C HIS A 36 6.25 -4.10 -9.69
N LEU A 37 5.44 -3.56 -8.79
CA LEU A 37 4.67 -4.30 -7.81
C LEU A 37 3.20 -4.32 -8.20
N TYR A 38 2.71 -5.47 -8.68
CA TYR A 38 1.32 -5.66 -9.08
C TYR A 38 0.50 -6.22 -7.92
N ILE A 39 -0.57 -5.50 -7.55
CA ILE A 39 -1.38 -5.77 -6.36
C ILE A 39 -2.79 -6.18 -6.81
N ASN A 40 -3.17 -7.40 -6.40
CA ASN A 40 -4.56 -7.87 -6.40
C ASN A 40 -4.80 -8.57 -5.07
N SER A 41 -5.11 -7.79 -4.04
CA SER A 41 -5.05 -8.25 -2.66
C SER A 41 -6.27 -7.80 -1.85
N PRO A 42 -6.91 -8.71 -1.11
CA PRO A 42 -7.90 -8.37 -0.10
C PRO A 42 -7.27 -7.83 1.20
N GLY A 43 -5.94 -7.72 1.26
CA GLY A 43 -5.21 -7.42 2.49
C GLY A 43 -4.71 -8.68 3.20
N GLY A 44 -4.59 -8.57 4.52
CA GLY A 44 -4.14 -9.69 5.37
C GLY A 44 -3.44 -9.22 6.63
N SER A 45 -2.41 -9.95 7.07
CA SER A 45 -1.67 -9.66 8.30
C SER A 45 -1.00 -8.30 8.26
N VAL A 46 -1.27 -7.47 9.26
CA VAL A 46 -0.67 -6.13 9.39
C VAL A 46 0.85 -6.23 9.54
N THR A 47 1.36 -7.12 10.38
CA THR A 47 2.80 -7.29 10.58
C THR A 47 3.51 -7.77 9.31
N ALA A 48 2.90 -8.70 8.56
CA ALA A 48 3.43 -9.15 7.28
C ALA A 48 3.43 -8.02 6.23
N GLY A 49 2.38 -7.20 6.20
CA GLY A 49 2.29 -6.05 5.32
C GLY A 49 3.29 -4.95 5.68
N LEU A 50 3.49 -4.67 6.97
CA LEU A 50 4.50 -3.71 7.42
C LEU A 50 5.94 -4.16 7.10
N ALA A 51 6.23 -5.46 7.15
CA ALA A 51 7.53 -5.98 6.72
C ALA A 51 7.78 -5.71 5.22
N ILE A 52 6.77 -5.89 4.37
CA ILE A 52 6.87 -5.53 2.95
C ILE A 52 7.03 -4.01 2.80
N TYR A 53 6.20 -3.22 3.49
CA TYR A 53 6.25 -1.76 3.47
C TYR A 53 7.63 -1.21 3.84
N ASP A 54 8.17 -1.66 4.97
CA ASP A 54 9.47 -1.20 5.44
C ASP A 54 10.57 -1.59 4.44
N THR A 55 10.50 -2.77 3.84
CA THR A 55 11.44 -3.18 2.78
C THR A 55 11.30 -2.32 1.53
N MET A 56 10.07 -1.98 1.10
CA MET A 56 9.85 -1.05 -0.01
C MET A 56 10.46 0.33 0.24
N GLN A 57 10.48 0.79 1.50
CA GLN A 57 11.10 2.07 1.86
C GLN A 57 12.62 1.97 2.07
N TYR A 58 13.12 0.78 2.40
CA TYR A 58 14.54 0.52 2.65
C TYR A 58 15.36 0.44 1.36
N VAL A 59 14.81 -0.20 0.32
CA VAL A 59 15.49 -0.36 -0.98
C VAL A 59 15.61 0.99 -1.69
N SER A 60 16.72 1.21 -2.40
CA SER A 60 16.96 2.43 -3.18
C SER A 60 16.30 2.40 -4.55
N ALA A 61 16.02 1.18 -5.07
CA ALA A 61 15.33 0.99 -6.34
C ALA A 61 13.93 1.60 -6.32
N PRO A 62 13.51 2.36 -7.36
CA PRO A 62 12.18 2.95 -7.42
C PRO A 62 11.08 1.88 -7.43
N ILE A 63 10.10 2.00 -6.55
CA ILE A 63 8.98 1.05 -6.47
C ILE A 63 7.74 1.63 -7.16
N HIS A 64 7.37 1.04 -8.30
CA HIS A 64 6.14 1.38 -9.02
C HIS A 64 5.03 0.42 -8.65
N THR A 65 3.86 0.91 -8.23
CA THR A 65 2.74 0.08 -7.78
C THR A 65 1.58 0.14 -8.76
N TYR A 66 0.90 -1.01 -8.92
CA TYR A 66 -0.21 -1.18 -9.86
C TYR A 66 -1.32 -2.00 -9.23
N CYS A 67 -2.50 -1.42 -9.05
CA CYS A 67 -3.68 -2.17 -8.64
C CYS A 67 -4.36 -2.80 -9.84
N ILE A 68 -4.49 -4.15 -9.82
CA ILE A 68 -5.23 -4.94 -10.80
C ILE A 68 -6.35 -5.69 -10.06
N GLY A 69 -7.59 -5.36 -10.35
CA GLY A 69 -8.75 -5.93 -9.66
C GLY A 69 -9.01 -5.22 -8.34
N GLN A 70 -8.30 -5.59 -7.26
CA GLN A 70 -8.50 -4.93 -5.96
C GLN A 70 -7.22 -4.67 -5.17
N ALA A 71 -7.25 -3.62 -4.38
CA ALA A 71 -6.28 -3.37 -3.32
C ALA A 71 -7.03 -2.95 -2.04
N ALA A 72 -7.21 -3.88 -1.12
CA ALA A 72 -7.96 -3.64 0.11
C ALA A 72 -7.07 -3.75 1.35
N SER A 73 -7.40 -2.94 2.39
CA SER A 73 -6.73 -2.99 3.69
C SER A 73 -5.20 -2.83 3.55
N MET A 74 -4.40 -3.77 4.07
CA MET A 74 -2.94 -3.74 3.89
C MET A 74 -2.51 -3.71 2.40
N GLY A 75 -3.31 -4.25 1.47
CA GLY A 75 -3.06 -4.14 0.03
C GLY A 75 -3.13 -2.70 -0.49
N SER A 76 -4.06 -1.90 -0.01
CA SER A 76 -4.16 -0.48 -0.37
C SER A 76 -3.03 0.36 0.25
N LEU A 77 -2.54 0.00 1.43
CA LEU A 77 -1.37 0.64 2.03
C LEU A 77 -0.11 0.40 1.20
N LEU A 78 0.12 -0.83 0.74
CA LEU A 78 1.26 -1.14 -0.14
C LEU A 78 1.12 -0.46 -1.51
N LEU A 79 -0.10 -0.33 -2.05
CA LEU A 79 -0.36 0.45 -3.26
C LEU A 79 0.03 1.92 -3.07
N ALA A 80 -0.41 2.52 -1.98
CA ALA A 80 -0.13 3.91 -1.61
C ALA A 80 1.36 4.17 -1.35
N ALA A 81 2.11 3.15 -0.90
CA ALA A 81 3.52 3.24 -0.52
C ALA A 81 4.50 3.24 -1.70
N GLY A 82 4.03 3.10 -2.94
CA GLY A 82 4.85 3.28 -4.14
C GLY A 82 5.42 4.68 -4.27
N GLU A 83 6.39 4.83 -5.15
CA GLU A 83 6.99 6.13 -5.45
C GLU A 83 5.92 7.12 -5.94
N LYS A 84 5.98 8.35 -5.45
CA LYS A 84 5.02 9.40 -5.83
C LYS A 84 5.09 9.67 -7.34
N GLY A 85 3.95 9.70 -8.01
CA GLY A 85 3.82 9.78 -9.47
C GLY A 85 3.90 8.42 -10.18
N LYS A 86 4.09 7.33 -9.43
CA LYS A 86 4.24 5.96 -9.97
C LYS A 86 3.29 4.95 -9.35
N ARG A 87 2.22 5.42 -8.70
CA ARG A 87 1.17 4.59 -8.13
C ARG A 87 -0.02 4.58 -9.09
N HIS A 88 -0.39 3.40 -9.56
CA HIS A 88 -1.34 3.26 -10.66
C HIS A 88 -2.46 2.27 -10.30
N CYS A 89 -3.60 2.42 -10.95
CA CYS A 89 -4.64 1.40 -10.96
C CYS A 89 -5.25 1.25 -12.37
N LEU A 90 -5.89 0.11 -12.63
CA LEU A 90 -6.68 -0.09 -13.83
C LEU A 90 -8.09 0.50 -13.66
N PRO A 91 -8.83 0.82 -14.76
CA PRO A 91 -10.09 1.55 -14.69
C PRO A 91 -11.18 0.90 -13.84
N ASN A 92 -11.21 -0.43 -13.77
CA ASN A 92 -12.21 -1.20 -13.00
C ASN A 92 -11.63 -1.71 -11.66
N ALA A 93 -10.50 -1.18 -11.21
CA ALA A 93 -9.93 -1.55 -9.92
C ALA A 93 -10.77 -0.98 -8.77
N SER A 94 -10.87 -1.76 -7.70
CA SER A 94 -11.50 -1.35 -6.44
C SER A 94 -10.44 -1.20 -5.36
N ILE A 95 -10.46 -0.08 -4.67
CA ILE A 95 -9.55 0.20 -3.56
C ILE A 95 -10.37 0.33 -2.28
N MET A 96 -9.92 -0.28 -1.19
CA MET A 96 -10.60 -0.16 0.10
C MET A 96 -9.60 0.11 1.21
N ILE A 97 -9.92 1.12 2.02
CA ILE A 97 -9.16 1.45 3.23
C ILE A 97 -10.05 1.30 4.46
N HIS A 98 -9.47 0.86 5.57
CA HIS A 98 -10.11 0.81 6.88
C HIS A 98 -9.07 0.70 8.01
N GLN A 99 -9.52 0.90 9.24
CA GLN A 99 -8.67 0.70 10.42
C GLN A 99 -8.33 -0.79 10.63
N PRO A 100 -7.21 -1.12 11.32
CA PRO A 100 -6.90 -2.50 11.64
C PRO A 100 -7.99 -3.10 12.54
N SER A 101 -8.41 -4.32 12.22
CA SER A 101 -9.29 -5.11 13.08
C SER A 101 -8.47 -6.05 13.95
N GLY A 102 -8.91 -6.23 15.18
CA GLY A 102 -8.28 -7.16 16.11
C GLY A 102 -9.20 -7.42 17.29
N GLY A 103 -8.87 -8.46 18.03
CA GLY A 103 -9.58 -8.83 19.27
C GLY A 103 -8.60 -9.46 20.25
N ALA A 104 -8.95 -9.40 21.53
CA ALA A 104 -8.22 -10.07 22.61
C ALA A 104 -9.20 -10.67 23.58
N SER A 105 -8.85 -11.83 24.12
CA SER A 105 -9.56 -12.51 25.21
C SER A 105 -8.55 -12.97 26.26
N GLY A 106 -8.96 -12.99 27.50
CA GLY A 106 -8.09 -13.36 28.62
C GLY A 106 -8.31 -12.47 29.84
N GLN A 107 -7.26 -12.28 30.64
CA GLN A 107 -7.31 -11.42 31.83
C GLN A 107 -7.48 -9.93 31.42
N ALA A 108 -8.12 -9.14 32.24
CA ALA A 108 -8.39 -7.72 31.97
C ALA A 108 -7.14 -6.92 31.62
N SER A 109 -6.02 -7.19 32.30
CA SER A 109 -4.72 -6.57 32.02
C SER A 109 -4.21 -6.90 30.62
N ASP A 110 -4.33 -8.16 30.18
CA ASP A 110 -3.88 -8.60 28.85
C ASP A 110 -4.76 -7.95 27.76
N ILE A 111 -6.07 -7.89 27.96
CA ILE A 111 -6.99 -7.20 27.06
C ILE A 111 -6.59 -5.72 26.92
N ALA A 112 -6.27 -5.05 28.02
CA ALA A 112 -5.84 -3.65 27.99
C ALA A 112 -4.50 -3.44 27.23
N ILE A 113 -3.55 -4.35 27.40
CA ILE A 113 -2.26 -4.32 26.67
C ILE A 113 -2.52 -4.49 25.16
N HIS A 114 -3.30 -5.47 24.77
CA HIS A 114 -3.64 -5.71 23.35
C HIS A 114 -4.41 -4.53 22.73
N ALA A 115 -5.37 -3.96 23.45
CA ALA A 115 -6.11 -2.78 22.99
C ALA A 115 -5.18 -1.59 22.73
N LYS A 116 -4.23 -1.33 23.65
CA LYS A 116 -3.22 -0.28 23.48
C LYS A 116 -2.36 -0.51 22.25
N GLU A 117 -1.95 -1.76 21.99
CA GLU A 117 -1.14 -2.10 20.82
C GLU A 117 -1.92 -1.92 19.51
N ILE A 118 -3.20 -2.31 19.46
CA ILE A 118 -4.07 -2.09 18.29
C ILE A 118 -4.21 -0.59 18.00
N LEU A 119 -4.39 0.24 19.02
CA LEU A 119 -4.46 1.70 18.86
C LEU A 119 -3.14 2.29 18.37
N ARG A 120 -2.00 1.79 18.86
CA ARG A 120 -0.68 2.18 18.37
C ARG A 120 -0.51 1.85 16.89
N ILE A 121 -0.90 0.65 16.48
CA ILE A 121 -0.85 0.21 15.07
C ILE A 121 -1.76 1.10 14.22
N ARG A 122 -3.02 1.34 14.65
CA ARG A 122 -3.95 2.24 13.96
C ARG A 122 -3.31 3.59 13.66
N LYS A 123 -2.69 4.21 14.67
CA LYS A 123 -2.00 5.49 14.52
C LYS A 123 -0.86 5.41 13.49
N SER A 124 0.00 4.38 13.58
CA SER A 124 1.10 4.19 12.62
C SER A 124 0.60 4.04 11.18
N LEU A 125 -0.46 3.27 10.95
CA LEU A 125 -1.04 3.10 9.60
C LEU A 125 -1.62 4.41 9.06
N THR A 126 -2.30 5.20 9.90
CA THR A 126 -2.80 6.54 9.53
C THR A 126 -1.67 7.48 9.13
N GLU A 127 -0.56 7.49 9.89
CA GLU A 127 0.63 8.29 9.60
C GLU A 127 1.29 7.85 8.28
N ILE A 128 1.34 6.54 7.99
CA ILE A 128 1.86 6.02 6.72
C ILE A 128 1.00 6.50 5.54
N TYR A 129 -0.33 6.39 5.62
CA TYR A 129 -1.19 6.91 4.57
C TYR A 129 -1.00 8.42 4.37
N GLN A 130 -0.96 9.19 5.45
CA GLN A 130 -0.73 10.63 5.35
C GLN A 130 0.63 10.96 4.71
N LYS A 131 1.68 10.23 5.08
CA LYS A 131 3.03 10.42 4.51
C LYS A 131 3.05 10.27 2.98
N HIS A 132 2.35 9.27 2.45
CA HIS A 132 2.36 8.95 1.02
C HIS A 132 1.26 9.64 0.21
N CYS A 133 0.12 9.93 0.84
CA CYS A 133 -1.09 10.44 0.18
C CYS A 133 -1.50 11.82 0.65
N GLY A 134 -0.70 12.49 1.47
CA GLY A 134 -0.92 13.88 1.88
C GLY A 134 -0.91 14.81 0.66
N LYS A 135 -1.84 15.76 0.62
CA LYS A 135 -1.96 16.74 -0.45
C LYS A 135 -1.03 17.92 -0.19
N SER A 136 -0.54 18.56 -1.25
CA SER A 136 0.40 19.69 -1.15
C SER A 136 -0.20 20.94 -0.52
N ASP A 137 -1.53 21.08 -0.61
CA ASP A 137 -2.31 22.18 -0.04
C ASP A 137 -2.91 21.88 1.34
N GLU A 138 -2.61 20.69 1.90
CA GLU A 138 -3.14 20.19 3.16
C GLU A 138 -2.03 20.20 4.24
N SER A 139 -2.34 20.70 5.44
CA SER A 139 -1.43 20.54 6.57
C SER A 139 -1.35 19.07 7.00
N VAL A 140 -0.22 18.67 7.58
CA VAL A 140 -0.02 17.29 8.09
C VAL A 140 -1.15 16.88 9.03
N GLN A 141 -1.58 17.78 9.93
CA GLN A 141 -2.65 17.49 10.88
C GLN A 141 -4.02 17.31 10.20
N ASN A 142 -4.33 18.09 9.18
CA ASN A 142 -5.56 17.93 8.41
C ASN A 142 -5.54 16.61 7.62
N GLY A 143 -4.38 16.24 7.06
CA GLY A 143 -4.21 14.96 6.39
C GLY A 143 -4.42 13.77 7.33
N ILE A 144 -3.86 13.81 8.54
CA ILE A 144 -4.09 12.80 9.58
C ILE A 144 -5.59 12.70 9.89
N SER A 145 -6.27 13.81 10.16
CA SER A 145 -7.70 13.82 10.48
C SER A 145 -8.57 13.29 9.34
N ARG A 146 -8.20 13.60 8.08
CA ARG A 146 -8.86 13.06 6.89
C ARG A 146 -8.74 11.53 6.83
N PHE A 147 -7.55 10.99 7.08
CA PHE A 147 -7.35 9.54 7.10
C PHE A 147 -7.98 8.88 8.33
N GLU A 148 -7.94 9.48 9.51
CA GLU A 148 -8.64 8.97 10.69
C GLU A 148 -10.14 8.80 10.44
N THR A 149 -10.76 9.79 9.79
CA THR A 149 -12.18 9.75 9.41
C THR A 149 -12.46 8.68 8.36
N ALA A 150 -11.64 8.61 7.30
CA ALA A 150 -11.83 7.66 6.20
C ALA A 150 -11.56 6.20 6.62
N LEU A 151 -10.62 5.98 7.55
CA LEU A 151 -10.28 4.66 8.06
C LEU A 151 -11.25 4.11 9.13
N GLU A 152 -12.20 4.93 9.61
CA GLU A 152 -13.09 4.54 10.71
C GLU A 152 -13.99 3.34 10.35
N ARG A 153 -14.40 3.22 9.09
CA ARG A 153 -15.19 2.11 8.53
C ARG A 153 -14.63 1.73 7.17
N ASP A 154 -15.10 0.62 6.62
CA ASP A 154 -14.75 0.20 5.28
C ASP A 154 -15.10 1.30 4.28
N TYR A 155 -14.08 1.90 3.68
CA TYR A 155 -14.21 2.97 2.70
C TYR A 155 -13.74 2.47 1.33
N PHE A 156 -14.72 2.12 0.49
CA PHE A 156 -14.48 1.65 -0.86
C PHE A 156 -14.36 2.82 -1.83
N MET A 157 -13.44 2.71 -2.75
CA MET A 157 -13.16 3.70 -3.79
C MET A 157 -13.08 3.01 -5.16
N THR A 158 -13.72 3.61 -6.14
CA THR A 158 -13.44 3.37 -7.56
C THR A 158 -12.05 3.88 -7.93
N ALA A 159 -11.57 3.59 -9.13
CA ALA A 159 -10.30 4.10 -9.62
C ALA A 159 -10.24 5.65 -9.59
N GLU A 160 -11.32 6.32 -10.02
CA GLU A 160 -11.43 7.78 -10.02
C GLU A 160 -11.44 8.38 -8.61
N GLU A 161 -12.20 7.77 -7.70
CA GLU A 161 -12.23 8.20 -6.29
C GLU A 161 -10.87 8.02 -5.62
N ALA A 162 -10.15 6.92 -5.89
CA ALA A 162 -8.81 6.67 -5.36
C ALA A 162 -7.76 7.66 -5.90
N LEU A 163 -7.88 8.07 -7.18
CA LEU A 163 -7.07 9.13 -7.78
C LEU A 163 -7.34 10.47 -7.09
N ASN A 164 -8.61 10.86 -6.93
CA ASN A 164 -9.01 12.11 -6.28
C ASN A 164 -8.64 12.15 -4.78
N PHE A 165 -8.70 10.98 -4.13
CA PHE A 165 -8.31 10.84 -2.72
C PHE A 165 -6.80 10.90 -2.53
N GLY A 166 -6.01 10.53 -3.56
CA GLY A 166 -4.55 10.56 -3.58
C GLY A 166 -3.88 9.22 -3.22
N ILE A 167 -4.63 8.12 -3.24
CA ILE A 167 -4.06 6.76 -3.06
C ILE A 167 -3.24 6.35 -4.27
N VAL A 168 -3.68 6.73 -5.48
CA VAL A 168 -2.97 6.51 -6.73
C VAL A 168 -2.71 7.83 -7.44
N ASP A 169 -1.78 7.81 -8.40
CA ASP A 169 -1.37 9.00 -9.16
C ASP A 169 -1.94 8.99 -10.59
N ALA A 170 -2.32 7.81 -11.13
CA ALA A 170 -2.91 7.70 -12.46
C ALA A 170 -3.74 6.42 -12.65
N ILE A 171 -4.72 6.50 -13.56
CA ILE A 171 -5.49 5.36 -14.05
C ILE A 171 -4.92 4.98 -15.42
N LEU A 172 -4.56 3.70 -15.60
CA LEU A 172 -3.94 3.21 -16.83
C LEU A 172 -4.92 2.39 -17.66
N GLU A 173 -5.31 2.88 -18.82
CA GLU A 173 -6.11 2.13 -19.79
C GLU A 173 -5.27 1.17 -20.63
N LYS A 174 -4.01 1.54 -20.91
CA LYS A 174 -3.05 0.76 -21.70
C LYS A 174 -1.69 0.69 -20.99
N SER A 175 -0.92 -0.34 -21.31
CA SER A 175 0.44 -0.47 -20.78
C SER A 175 1.31 0.75 -21.17
N PRO A 176 2.11 1.29 -20.24
CA PRO A 176 3.03 2.41 -20.53
C PRO A 176 3.97 2.15 -21.72
N LYS A 177 4.30 0.87 -21.97
CA LYS A 177 5.14 0.47 -23.13
C LYS A 177 4.43 0.63 -24.48
N SER A 178 3.08 0.66 -24.52
CA SER A 178 2.32 0.84 -25.76
C SER A 178 2.15 2.30 -26.16
N GLN A 179 2.42 3.23 -25.25
CA GLN A 179 2.37 4.68 -25.52
C GLN A 179 3.68 5.25 -26.06
N ALA A 180 4.78 4.47 -26.02
CA ALA A 180 6.10 4.87 -26.51
C ALA A 180 6.34 4.51 -27.99
N VAL A 181 5.34 4.00 -28.71
CA VAL A 181 5.40 3.64 -30.12
C VAL A 181 4.30 4.39 -30.88
N GLU A 182 4.47 5.70 -30.99
CA GLU A 182 3.91 6.46 -32.13
C GLU A 182 5.11 6.99 -32.94
N PRO A 183 5.11 6.77 -34.27
CA PRO A 183 6.22 7.14 -35.16
C PRO A 183 6.36 8.64 -35.34
#